data_8b531b76083ab524cda85e17e99ab781
#
_entry.id   8b531b76083ab524cda85e17e99ab781
#
_cell.length_a   1.000
_cell.length_b   1.000
_cell.length_c   1.000
_cell.angle_alpha   90.00
_cell.angle_beta   90.00
_cell.angle_gamma   90.00
#
_symmetry.space_group_name_H-M   'P 1'
#
loop_
_entity.id
_entity.type
_entity.pdbx_description
1 polymer ?
#
loop_
_entity_poly.entity_id
_entity_poly.type
_entity_poly.pdbx_seq_one_letter_code
_entity_poly.pdbx_strand_id
1 'polypeptide(L)'
;MNSRFTFATHVVAFFMSCAVVSSSWAQPATPPVYYPMPSTGGAPLPFSEAVQLGDTLYVSGQIGNQPGTLDLAPGGIGPEAKQALDNMKTILERHGSSLDSVMKCTVFLADIKDWPAFNQVYRSCFKKNLPARSALAASGLALGARVEVECIAFVPSKAN
;
A
#
# COMPACT_ATOMS: atom_id res chain seq x y z
N MET A 1 80.74 -9.40 47.87
CA MET A 1 79.77 -8.32 47.46
C MET A 1 79.16 -8.79 46.17
N ASN A 2 78.04 -9.55 46.28
CA ASN A 2 77.38 -10.21 45.09
C ASN A 2 76.08 -9.49 44.74
N SER A 3 76.07 -8.78 43.62
CA SER A 3 74.87 -8.16 43.07
C SER A 3 74.19 -9.15 42.14
N ARG A 4 72.95 -9.53 42.44
CA ARG A 4 72.12 -10.36 41.58
C ARG A 4 71.21 -9.44 40.78
N PHE A 5 71.37 -9.41 39.44
CA PHE A 5 70.46 -8.76 38.52
C PHE A 5 69.33 -9.73 38.20
N THR A 6 68.11 -9.32 38.53
CA THR A 6 66.90 -10.06 38.19
C THR A 6 66.31 -9.47 36.88
N PHE A 7 66.31 -10.24 35.83
CA PHE A 7 65.63 -9.86 34.54
C PHE A 7 64.14 -10.17 34.66
N ALA A 8 63.33 -9.13 34.63
CA ALA A 8 61.87 -9.29 34.51
C ALA A 8 61.47 -9.41 33.04
N THR A 9 61.00 -10.60 32.64
CA THR A 9 60.49 -10.89 31.29
C THR A 9 59.02 -10.42 31.19
N HIS A 10 58.77 -9.34 30.46
CA HIS A 10 57.42 -8.91 30.15
C HIS A 10 56.88 -9.70 28.97
N VAL A 11 55.91 -10.57 29.22
CA VAL A 11 55.11 -11.25 28.18
C VAL A 11 53.99 -10.30 27.76
N VAL A 12 54.11 -9.73 26.54
CA VAL A 12 53.04 -8.94 25.94
C VAL A 12 52.10 -9.91 25.22
N ALA A 13 50.93 -10.16 25.81
CA ALA A 13 49.88 -10.95 25.16
C ALA A 13 49.16 -10.08 24.09
N PHE A 14 49.33 -10.42 22.84
CA PHE A 14 48.67 -9.78 21.72
C PHE A 14 47.30 -10.43 21.58
N PHE A 15 46.23 -9.76 22.04
CA PHE A 15 44.84 -10.19 21.78
C PHE A 15 44.49 -9.85 20.34
N MET A 16 44.50 -10.84 19.46
CA MET A 16 44.01 -10.74 18.08
C MET A 16 42.49 -10.77 18.10
N SER A 17 41.86 -9.58 18.10
CA SER A 17 40.41 -9.44 18.00
C SER A 17 39.96 -9.87 16.61
N CYS A 18 39.37 -11.08 16.50
CA CYS A 18 38.78 -11.59 15.27
C CYS A 18 37.43 -10.89 15.08
N ALA A 19 37.39 -9.85 14.25
CA ALA A 19 36.12 -9.23 13.82
C ALA A 19 35.36 -10.23 12.95
N VAL A 20 34.28 -10.81 13.51
CA VAL A 20 33.32 -11.63 12.75
C VAL A 20 32.55 -10.69 11.85
N VAL A 21 32.91 -10.61 10.57
CA VAL A 21 32.13 -9.94 9.54
C VAL A 21 30.90 -10.82 9.30
N SER A 22 29.77 -10.45 9.89
CA SER A 22 28.47 -11.09 9.61
C SER A 22 28.08 -10.74 8.18
N SER A 23 28.27 -11.68 7.25
CA SER A 23 27.76 -11.56 5.89
C SER A 23 26.24 -11.58 5.96
N SER A 24 25.62 -10.40 5.87
CA SER A 24 24.17 -10.29 5.69
C SER A 24 23.83 -10.83 4.29
N TRP A 25 23.42 -12.08 4.21
CA TRP A 25 22.88 -12.65 2.98
C TRP A 25 21.57 -11.93 2.69
N ALA A 26 21.49 -11.21 1.58
CA ALA A 26 20.25 -10.61 1.11
C ALA A 26 19.21 -11.75 0.97
N GLN A 27 18.11 -11.63 1.68
CA GLN A 27 16.98 -12.56 1.53
C GLN A 27 16.55 -12.53 0.06
N PRO A 28 16.26 -13.68 -0.57
CA PRO A 28 15.74 -13.69 -1.93
C PRO A 28 14.48 -12.85 -1.98
N ALA A 29 14.40 -11.94 -2.96
CA ALA A 29 13.26 -11.07 -3.14
C ALA A 29 11.99 -11.92 -3.33
N THR A 30 10.97 -11.71 -2.51
CA THR A 30 9.66 -12.34 -2.69
C THR A 30 9.05 -11.82 -3.99
N PRO A 31 8.65 -12.68 -4.93
CA PRO A 31 8.02 -12.24 -6.17
C PRO A 31 6.67 -11.58 -5.90
N PRO A 32 6.20 -10.66 -6.79
CA PRO A 32 4.88 -10.07 -6.67
C PRO A 32 3.78 -11.13 -6.75
N VAL A 33 2.72 -10.96 -5.95
CA VAL A 33 1.48 -11.76 -6.02
C VAL A 33 0.43 -10.92 -6.74
N TYR A 34 -0.14 -11.47 -7.82
CA TYR A 34 -1.17 -10.83 -8.61
C TYR A 34 -2.54 -11.41 -8.23
N TYR A 35 -3.49 -10.53 -7.89
CA TYR A 35 -4.86 -10.89 -7.56
C TYR A 35 -5.76 -10.55 -8.75
N PRO A 36 -6.28 -11.55 -9.49
CA PRO A 36 -7.11 -11.29 -10.65
C PRO A 36 -8.37 -10.50 -10.29
N MET A 37 -8.81 -9.62 -11.19
CA MET A 37 -10.10 -8.96 -11.04
C MET A 37 -11.22 -9.99 -11.12
N PRO A 38 -12.16 -10.05 -10.14
CA PRO A 38 -13.32 -10.93 -10.23
C PRO A 38 -14.15 -10.63 -11.47
N SER A 39 -14.54 -11.69 -12.20
CA SER A 39 -15.42 -11.52 -13.38
C SER A 39 -16.84 -11.20 -12.95
N THR A 40 -17.43 -10.18 -13.52
CA THR A 40 -18.84 -9.80 -13.36
C THR A 40 -19.72 -10.33 -14.51
N GLY A 41 -19.43 -11.55 -14.99
CA GLY A 41 -20.24 -12.22 -16.03
C GLY A 41 -19.83 -11.90 -17.46
N GLY A 42 -18.75 -11.15 -17.67
CA GLY A 42 -18.18 -10.82 -18.99
C GLY A 42 -16.81 -11.46 -19.24
N ALA A 43 -16.12 -10.98 -20.28
CA ALA A 43 -14.72 -11.35 -20.52
C ALA A 43 -13.83 -10.90 -19.35
N PRO A 44 -12.74 -11.63 -19.06
CA PRO A 44 -11.78 -11.21 -18.05
C PRO A 44 -11.25 -9.80 -18.33
N LEU A 45 -11.18 -8.97 -17.30
CA LEU A 45 -10.59 -7.64 -17.42
C LEU A 45 -9.06 -7.76 -17.57
N PRO A 46 -8.41 -6.89 -18.37
CA PRO A 46 -7.00 -7.01 -18.71
C PRO A 46 -6.06 -6.46 -17.58
N PHE A 47 -6.50 -6.51 -16.34
CA PHE A 47 -5.76 -6.03 -15.18
C PHE A 47 -6.12 -6.80 -13.89
N SER A 48 -5.24 -6.76 -12.91
CA SER A 48 -5.48 -7.32 -11.58
C SER A 48 -6.27 -6.35 -10.71
N GLU A 49 -7.10 -6.86 -9.79
CA GLU A 49 -7.72 -5.98 -8.78
C GLU A 49 -6.69 -5.41 -7.81
N ALA A 50 -5.64 -6.18 -7.52
CA ALA A 50 -4.51 -5.72 -6.72
C ALA A 50 -3.24 -6.52 -7.04
N VAL A 51 -2.07 -5.94 -6.71
CA VAL A 51 -0.77 -6.60 -6.74
C VAL A 51 -0.10 -6.38 -5.40
N GLN A 52 0.41 -7.45 -4.78
CA GLN A 52 1.15 -7.37 -3.52
C GLN A 52 2.63 -7.65 -3.75
N LEU A 53 3.50 -6.79 -3.23
CA LEU A 53 4.94 -7.00 -3.16
C LEU A 53 5.42 -6.78 -1.72
N GLY A 54 5.85 -7.86 -1.07
CA GLY A 54 6.15 -7.82 0.36
C GLY A 54 4.92 -7.37 1.16
N ASP A 55 5.08 -6.34 1.97
CA ASP A 55 4.01 -5.76 2.80
C ASP A 55 3.28 -4.60 2.09
N THR A 56 3.49 -4.39 0.80
CA THR A 56 2.84 -3.33 0.04
C THR A 56 1.80 -3.90 -0.92
N LEU A 57 0.57 -3.39 -0.83
CA LEU A 57 -0.55 -3.73 -1.70
C LEU A 57 -0.86 -2.53 -2.61
N TYR A 58 -0.78 -2.74 -3.91
CA TYR A 58 -1.17 -1.81 -4.96
C TYR A 58 -2.57 -2.18 -5.42
N VAL A 59 -3.57 -1.32 -5.17
CA VAL A 59 -4.96 -1.56 -5.55
C VAL A 59 -5.31 -0.75 -6.78
N SER A 60 -5.86 -1.41 -7.79
CA SER A 60 -6.31 -0.77 -9.02
C SER A 60 -7.42 0.25 -8.78
N GLY A 61 -7.59 1.18 -9.73
CA GLY A 61 -8.62 2.19 -9.70
C GLY A 61 -10.01 1.60 -9.45
N GLN A 62 -10.73 2.21 -8.51
CA GLN A 62 -12.10 1.87 -8.16
C GLN A 62 -13.01 3.04 -8.49
N ILE A 63 -14.02 2.77 -9.27
CA ILE A 63 -15.14 3.69 -9.56
C ILE A 63 -16.33 3.35 -8.65
N GLY A 64 -17.34 4.20 -8.67
CA GLY A 64 -18.52 4.06 -7.81
C GLY A 64 -19.58 3.09 -8.34
N ASN A 65 -19.21 2.00 -9.00
CA ASN A 65 -20.15 0.99 -9.43
C ASN A 65 -20.66 0.14 -8.24
N GLN A 66 -21.94 -0.23 -8.31
CA GLN A 66 -22.56 -1.07 -7.29
C GLN A 66 -21.99 -2.50 -7.35
N PRO A 67 -21.85 -3.18 -6.21
CA PRO A 67 -21.27 -4.52 -6.16
C PRO A 67 -21.98 -5.51 -7.10
N GLY A 68 -21.20 -6.22 -7.93
CA GLY A 68 -21.71 -7.22 -8.87
C GLY A 68 -22.39 -6.65 -10.11
N THR A 69 -22.39 -5.34 -10.32
CA THR A 69 -22.95 -4.67 -11.52
C THR A 69 -21.97 -3.69 -12.14
N LEU A 70 -22.30 -3.16 -13.29
CA LEU A 70 -21.59 -2.04 -13.94
C LEU A 70 -22.32 -0.70 -13.71
N ASP A 71 -23.43 -0.69 -12.96
CA ASP A 71 -24.23 0.51 -12.72
C ASP A 71 -23.57 1.36 -11.64
N LEU A 72 -23.37 2.63 -11.93
CA LEU A 72 -22.86 3.60 -10.98
C LEU A 72 -23.90 3.92 -9.90
N ALA A 73 -23.45 4.19 -8.68
CA ALA A 73 -24.30 4.61 -7.59
C ALA A 73 -25.02 5.93 -7.94
N PRO A 74 -26.34 5.97 -7.93
CA PRO A 74 -27.10 7.16 -8.34
C PRO A 74 -26.98 8.28 -7.29
N GLY A 75 -27.17 9.52 -7.74
CA GLY A 75 -27.21 10.70 -6.84
C GLY A 75 -25.98 11.61 -6.94
N GLY A 76 -25.13 11.40 -7.92
CA GLY A 76 -23.98 12.27 -8.21
C GLY A 76 -22.73 11.93 -7.42
N ILE A 77 -21.81 12.92 -7.33
CA ILE A 77 -20.45 12.69 -6.82
C ILE A 77 -20.40 12.15 -5.38
N GLY A 78 -21.30 12.58 -4.49
CA GLY A 78 -21.29 12.13 -3.09
C GLY A 78 -21.51 10.61 -2.93
N PRO A 79 -22.68 10.08 -3.36
CA PRO A 79 -22.95 8.65 -3.35
C PRO A 79 -21.95 7.82 -4.15
N GLU A 80 -21.53 8.32 -5.31
CA GLU A 80 -20.58 7.61 -6.16
C GLU A 80 -19.18 7.53 -5.53
N ALA A 81 -18.69 8.62 -4.93
CA ALA A 81 -17.43 8.63 -4.20
C ALA A 81 -17.48 7.69 -2.97
N LYS A 82 -18.63 7.66 -2.27
CA LYS A 82 -18.81 6.73 -1.14
C LYS A 82 -18.71 5.29 -1.61
N GLN A 83 -19.37 4.95 -2.73
CA GLN A 83 -19.33 3.59 -3.28
C GLN A 83 -17.93 3.22 -3.76
N ALA A 84 -17.21 4.12 -4.42
CA ALA A 84 -15.83 3.87 -4.86
C ALA A 84 -14.91 3.56 -3.67
N LEU A 85 -15.05 4.30 -2.57
CA LEU A 85 -14.28 4.05 -1.34
C LEU A 85 -14.73 2.79 -0.58
N ASP A 86 -16.00 2.41 -0.66
CA ASP A 86 -16.49 1.13 -0.11
C ASP A 86 -15.96 -0.06 -0.93
N ASN A 87 -15.90 0.06 -2.26
CA ASN A 87 -15.27 -0.93 -3.13
C ASN A 87 -13.77 -1.08 -2.79
N MET A 88 -13.05 0.04 -2.67
CA MET A 88 -11.66 0.07 -2.22
C MET A 88 -11.48 -0.63 -0.87
N LYS A 89 -12.31 -0.30 0.11
CA LYS A 89 -12.30 -0.93 1.45
C LYS A 89 -12.47 -2.45 1.35
N THR A 90 -13.42 -2.92 0.54
CA THR A 90 -13.70 -4.35 0.36
C THR A 90 -12.48 -5.10 -0.19
N ILE A 91 -11.77 -4.51 -1.16
CA ILE A 91 -10.55 -5.10 -1.73
C ILE A 91 -9.42 -5.11 -0.68
N LEU A 92 -9.21 -4.01 0.02
CA LEU A 92 -8.20 -3.93 1.07
C LEU A 92 -8.41 -5.01 2.14
N GLU A 93 -9.63 -5.17 2.64
CA GLU A 93 -9.98 -6.15 3.68
C GLU A 93 -9.82 -7.59 3.17
N ARG A 94 -10.18 -7.87 1.91
CA ARG A 94 -9.99 -9.18 1.27
C ARG A 94 -8.52 -9.59 1.23
N HIS A 95 -7.62 -8.64 1.09
CA HIS A 95 -6.17 -8.87 1.00
C HIS A 95 -5.42 -8.56 2.31
N GLY A 96 -6.12 -8.54 3.46
CA GLY A 96 -5.51 -8.42 4.78
C GLY A 96 -5.05 -7.02 5.17
N SER A 97 -5.55 -6.00 4.48
CA SER A 97 -5.28 -4.60 4.76
C SER A 97 -6.56 -3.88 5.25
N SER A 98 -6.55 -2.55 5.35
CA SER A 98 -7.69 -1.74 5.73
C SER A 98 -7.53 -0.30 5.24
N LEU A 99 -8.60 0.50 5.32
CA LEU A 99 -8.50 1.95 5.05
C LEU A 99 -7.52 2.66 6.00
N ASP A 100 -7.38 2.18 7.25
CA ASP A 100 -6.42 2.75 8.21
C ASP A 100 -4.95 2.47 7.83
N SER A 101 -4.71 1.48 6.97
CA SER A 101 -3.39 1.08 6.47
C SER A 101 -3.05 1.69 5.11
N VAL A 102 -3.94 2.49 4.52
CA VAL A 102 -3.69 3.16 3.24
C VAL A 102 -2.63 4.24 3.44
N MET A 103 -1.58 4.18 2.61
CA MET A 103 -0.46 5.11 2.66
C MET A 103 -0.62 6.24 1.64
N LYS A 104 -1.13 5.94 0.45
CA LYS A 104 -1.30 6.90 -0.64
C LYS A 104 -2.53 6.56 -1.47
N CYS A 105 -3.23 7.61 -1.96
CA CYS A 105 -4.23 7.48 -3.03
C CYS A 105 -3.97 8.48 -4.15
N THR A 106 -4.34 8.12 -5.38
CA THR A 106 -4.54 9.03 -6.51
C THR A 106 -6.03 9.08 -6.80
N VAL A 107 -6.55 10.28 -7.01
CA VAL A 107 -7.97 10.53 -7.28
C VAL A 107 -8.10 11.21 -8.64
N PHE A 108 -8.90 10.61 -9.49
CA PHE A 108 -9.27 11.16 -10.79
C PHE A 108 -10.74 11.60 -10.72
N LEU A 109 -11.01 12.84 -11.09
CA LEU A 109 -12.35 13.41 -11.14
C LEU A 109 -12.72 13.68 -12.60
N ALA A 110 -13.95 13.40 -13.00
CA ALA A 110 -14.43 13.79 -14.31
C ALA A 110 -14.59 15.33 -14.45
N ASP A 111 -14.89 16.00 -13.34
CA ASP A 111 -14.91 17.47 -13.24
C ASP A 111 -14.23 17.91 -11.94
N ILE A 112 -13.24 18.82 -12.05
CA ILE A 112 -12.52 19.34 -10.88
C ILE A 112 -13.45 20.10 -9.91
N LYS A 113 -14.59 20.57 -10.36
CA LYS A 113 -15.60 21.23 -9.53
C LYS A 113 -16.19 20.28 -8.47
N ASP A 114 -16.10 18.97 -8.69
CA ASP A 114 -16.55 17.96 -7.71
C ASP A 114 -15.59 17.79 -6.52
N TRP A 115 -14.39 18.38 -6.57
CA TRP A 115 -13.39 18.24 -5.51
C TRP A 115 -13.91 18.55 -4.10
N PRO A 116 -14.62 19.67 -3.83
CA PRO A 116 -15.12 19.96 -2.48
C PRO A 116 -16.08 18.90 -1.95
N ALA A 117 -17.02 18.44 -2.78
CA ALA A 117 -17.99 17.39 -2.41
C ALA A 117 -17.30 16.03 -2.20
N PHE A 118 -16.37 15.65 -3.09
CA PHE A 118 -15.56 14.46 -2.91
C PHE A 118 -14.75 14.50 -1.60
N ASN A 119 -14.14 15.63 -1.25
CA ASN A 119 -13.36 15.77 -0.02
C ASN A 119 -14.19 15.53 1.25
N GLN A 120 -15.47 15.89 1.27
CA GLN A 120 -16.36 15.60 2.40
C GLN A 120 -16.50 14.09 2.62
N VAL A 121 -16.74 13.34 1.54
CA VAL A 121 -16.85 11.89 1.58
C VAL A 121 -15.51 11.25 1.96
N TYR A 122 -14.42 11.67 1.33
CA TYR A 122 -13.08 11.14 1.59
C TYR A 122 -12.70 11.24 3.07
N ARG A 123 -12.91 12.40 3.71
CA ARG A 123 -12.65 12.60 5.14
C ARG A 123 -13.51 11.72 6.04
N SER A 124 -14.72 11.38 5.62
CA SER A 124 -15.60 10.50 6.40
C SER A 124 -15.12 9.03 6.40
N CYS A 125 -14.37 8.63 5.39
CA CYS A 125 -13.84 7.27 5.24
C CYS A 125 -12.48 7.09 5.94
N PHE A 126 -11.57 8.06 5.87
CA PHE A 126 -10.24 8.01 6.50
C PHE A 126 -10.26 8.74 7.85
N LYS A 127 -10.60 8.01 8.92
CA LYS A 127 -10.86 8.60 10.25
C LYS A 127 -9.61 8.76 11.11
N LYS A 128 -8.63 7.85 10.99
CA LYS A 128 -7.43 7.86 11.84
C LYS A 128 -6.30 8.64 11.17
N ASN A 129 -5.93 8.22 9.96
CA ASN A 129 -4.84 8.81 9.23
C ASN A 129 -5.32 9.22 7.83
N LEU A 130 -4.97 10.40 7.40
CA LEU A 130 -5.21 10.82 6.02
C LEU A 130 -4.02 10.35 5.16
N PRO A 131 -4.26 9.53 4.12
CA PRO A 131 -3.19 9.11 3.20
C PRO A 131 -2.58 10.30 2.46
N ALA A 132 -1.31 10.17 2.05
CA ALA A 132 -0.77 11.07 1.04
C ALA A 132 -1.66 11.00 -0.21
N ARG A 133 -1.97 12.16 -0.85
CA ARG A 133 -2.93 12.17 -1.96
C ARG A 133 -2.50 13.11 -3.07
N SER A 134 -2.71 12.67 -4.32
CA SER A 134 -2.82 13.54 -5.48
C SER A 134 -4.26 13.50 -5.99
N ALA A 135 -4.77 14.59 -6.51
CA ALA A 135 -6.10 14.64 -7.13
C ALA A 135 -6.07 15.58 -8.33
N LEU A 136 -6.68 15.14 -9.43
CA LEU A 136 -6.72 15.86 -10.70
C LEU A 136 -8.01 15.56 -11.44
N ALA A 137 -8.35 16.38 -12.44
CA ALA A 137 -9.41 16.09 -13.39
C ALA A 137 -8.84 15.30 -14.56
N ALA A 138 -9.63 14.34 -15.06
CA ALA A 138 -9.40 13.58 -16.29
C ALA A 138 -10.40 14.02 -17.37
N SER A 139 -10.09 13.72 -18.62
CA SER A 139 -10.99 14.01 -19.76
C SER A 139 -12.21 13.10 -19.81
N GLY A 140 -12.27 12.05 -18.99
CA GLY A 140 -13.33 11.07 -18.84
C GLY A 140 -12.86 9.87 -18.04
N LEU A 141 -13.80 9.14 -17.45
CA LEU A 141 -13.55 7.93 -16.65
C LEU A 141 -14.40 6.77 -17.20
N ALA A 142 -14.00 5.55 -16.84
CA ALA A 142 -14.71 4.34 -17.25
C ALA A 142 -16.19 4.41 -16.88
N LEU A 143 -17.06 3.91 -17.75
CA LEU A 143 -18.52 3.88 -17.57
C LEU A 143 -19.18 5.27 -17.36
N GLY A 144 -18.47 6.35 -17.63
CA GLY A 144 -18.93 7.70 -17.36
C GLY A 144 -18.90 8.09 -15.87
N ALA A 145 -18.07 7.39 -15.10
CA ALA A 145 -17.89 7.67 -13.68
C ALA A 145 -17.45 9.12 -13.41
N ARG A 146 -17.88 9.67 -12.29
CA ARG A 146 -17.47 11.01 -11.82
C ARG A 146 -16.16 10.99 -11.05
N VAL A 147 -15.80 9.84 -10.49
CA VAL A 147 -14.60 9.66 -9.69
C VAL A 147 -14.04 8.25 -9.84
N GLU A 148 -12.71 8.19 -9.84
CA GLU A 148 -11.95 6.96 -9.70
C GLU A 148 -10.87 7.17 -8.65
N VAL A 149 -10.63 6.16 -7.79
CA VAL A 149 -9.63 6.20 -6.72
C VAL A 149 -8.77 4.96 -6.79
N GLU A 150 -7.46 5.13 -6.93
CA GLU A 150 -6.46 4.08 -6.71
C GLU A 150 -5.72 4.31 -5.42
N CYS A 151 -5.28 3.24 -4.73
CA CYS A 151 -4.55 3.39 -3.48
C CYS A 151 -3.39 2.39 -3.34
N ILE A 152 -2.41 2.78 -2.53
CA ILE A 152 -1.32 1.93 -2.06
C ILE A 152 -1.50 1.78 -0.55
N ALA A 153 -1.49 0.54 -0.07
CA ALA A 153 -1.71 0.24 1.33
C ALA A 153 -0.62 -0.69 1.90
N PHE A 154 -0.43 -0.63 3.20
CA PHE A 154 0.38 -1.56 3.95
C PHE A 154 -0.46 -2.79 4.33
N VAL A 155 0.10 -3.98 4.19
CA VAL A 155 -0.49 -5.24 4.67
C VAL A 155 0.28 -5.66 5.91
N PRO A 156 -0.32 -5.58 7.11
CA PRO A 156 0.36 -6.02 8.32
C PRO A 156 0.74 -7.50 8.22
N SER A 157 2.00 -7.82 8.52
CA SER A 157 2.40 -9.21 8.69
C SER A 157 1.56 -9.84 9.80
N LYS A 158 1.05 -11.04 9.58
CA LYS A 158 0.38 -11.77 10.67
C LYS A 158 1.39 -11.96 11.78
N ALA A 159 1.11 -11.41 12.96
CA ALA A 159 1.90 -11.70 14.14
C ALA A 159 1.86 -13.23 14.35
N ASN A 160 3.06 -13.83 14.31
CA ASN A 160 3.24 -15.25 14.67
C ASN A 160 3.02 -15.45 16.16
#